data_bce6f7181c772a147c62a1e5245c0272
#
_entry.id   bce6f7181c772a147c62a1e5245c0272
#
_cell.length_a   1.000
_cell.length_b   1.000
_cell.length_c   1.000
_cell.angle_alpha   90.00
_cell.angle_beta   90.00
_cell.angle_gamma   90.00
#
_symmetry.space_group_name_H-M   'P 1'
#
loop_
_entity.id
_entity.type
_entity.pdbx_description
1 polymer ?
#
loop_
_entity_poly.entity_id
_entity_poly.type
_entity_poly.pdbx_seq_one_letter_code
_entity_poly.pdbx_strand_id
1 'polypeptide(L)'
;LLLPLLLWLAWDASAAKGPKTPHGRPPRRPPVQLVCHVEDASGQVVSSQQGEQPINPASVVKVATSLWALEKLGADFALETRFFARGGVDWQRGLVRGDLVVQGSGDPDFQVENAFLVAVALNELGIREVHGAVVVNDRFWIGWENGSAGTEPDPTKRGLGMASRLRQALDSRRWNGSLRRAWRELAARRGFDPRRPPSLRVIGGVGCDGRSNLGELLLVHRSKPLLATLHRFNAFSNNDIERLAVHLGPPSELSGLLQARLPLVGEQPVLETLSGLGENRLSPKAIVALLRELVGSCRARELSLEALLPVAGCHPGTLAKFFPVLSSPPYAGAVAGKTGTLTSTDGGVAVLAGVAHTASGELFFCVAAPNAQGRLAQARKLQEAWLVQLVEQHGGPRPGECGAPVVEADEGSVIIKVAQPPASRGAGSATKGGNGAGH
;
A
#
# COMPACT_ATOMS: atom_id res chain seq x y z
N LEU A 1 33.40 -64.11 6.95
CA LEU A 1 32.17 -64.91 7.08
C LEU A 1 31.10 -64.30 6.17
N LEU A 2 30.91 -64.98 5.00
CA LEU A 2 29.73 -65.17 4.12
C LEU A 2 28.64 -64.05 4.03
N LEU A 3 28.65 -63.32 2.90
CA LEU A 3 27.51 -62.69 2.28
C LEU A 3 26.63 -63.75 1.56
N PRO A 4 25.32 -63.54 1.46
CA PRO A 4 24.58 -64.12 0.35
C PRO A 4 24.16 -63.03 -0.67
N LEU A 5 24.48 -63.30 -1.91
CA LEU A 5 23.91 -62.70 -3.12
C LEU A 5 22.39 -62.94 -3.15
N LEU A 6 21.60 -61.88 -3.33
CA LEU A 6 20.22 -61.94 -3.77
C LEU A 6 20.10 -61.45 -5.21
N LEU A 7 19.83 -62.42 -6.10
CA LEU A 7 19.45 -62.18 -7.50
C LEU A 7 18.10 -61.44 -7.56
N TRP A 8 18.08 -60.33 -8.29
CA TRP A 8 16.86 -59.70 -8.75
C TRP A 8 16.48 -60.28 -10.10
N LEU A 9 15.40 -61.05 -10.10
CA LEU A 9 14.70 -61.46 -11.31
C LEU A 9 13.92 -60.26 -11.86
N ALA A 10 14.26 -59.81 -13.05
CA ALA A 10 13.48 -58.84 -13.80
C ALA A 10 12.17 -59.50 -14.27
N TRP A 11 11.06 -58.98 -13.79
CA TRP A 11 9.73 -59.33 -14.27
C TRP A 11 9.32 -58.34 -15.34
N ASP A 12 9.33 -58.79 -16.59
CA ASP A 12 8.79 -58.06 -17.74
C ASP A 12 7.25 -58.01 -17.60
N ALA A 13 6.73 -56.88 -17.09
CA ALA A 13 5.30 -56.60 -17.14
C ALA A 13 4.96 -55.85 -18.44
N SER A 14 4.72 -56.63 -19.48
CA SER A 14 4.04 -56.14 -20.68
C SER A 14 2.62 -55.72 -20.31
N ALA A 15 2.45 -54.45 -19.93
CA ALA A 15 1.14 -53.87 -19.69
C ALA A 15 0.42 -53.67 -21.01
N ALA A 16 -0.60 -54.48 -21.28
CA ALA A 16 -1.54 -54.30 -22.35
C ALA A 16 -2.17 -52.91 -22.27
N LYS A 17 -1.99 -52.08 -23.32
CA LYS A 17 -2.68 -50.78 -23.46
C LYS A 17 -4.18 -51.03 -23.56
N GLY A 18 -4.89 -50.80 -22.46
CA GLY A 18 -6.35 -50.77 -22.45
C GLY A 18 -6.88 -49.70 -23.41
N PRO A 19 -8.10 -49.84 -23.92
CA PRO A 19 -8.70 -48.91 -24.87
C PRO A 19 -8.74 -47.52 -24.23
N LYS A 20 -8.14 -46.52 -24.92
CA LYS A 20 -8.27 -45.09 -24.54
C LYS A 20 -9.75 -44.72 -24.62
N THR A 21 -10.39 -44.54 -23.52
CA THR A 21 -11.71 -43.85 -23.46
C THR A 21 -11.57 -42.52 -24.17
N PRO A 22 -12.46 -42.17 -25.09
CA PRO A 22 -12.43 -40.87 -25.75
C PRO A 22 -12.57 -39.80 -24.66
N HIS A 23 -11.54 -38.99 -24.47
CA HIS A 23 -11.62 -37.83 -23.59
C HIS A 23 -12.72 -36.92 -24.12
N GLY A 24 -13.91 -36.99 -23.52
CA GLY A 24 -15.00 -36.07 -23.77
C GLY A 24 -14.45 -34.67 -23.63
N ARG A 25 -14.73 -33.79 -24.58
CA ARG A 25 -14.40 -32.36 -24.49
C ARG A 25 -14.87 -31.88 -23.14
N PRO A 26 -13.99 -31.24 -22.33
CA PRO A 26 -14.44 -30.71 -21.05
C PRO A 26 -15.65 -29.80 -21.28
N PRO A 27 -16.65 -29.84 -20.41
CA PRO A 27 -17.86 -29.05 -20.58
C PRO A 27 -17.49 -27.59 -20.82
N ARG A 28 -18.06 -26.95 -21.83
CA ARG A 28 -17.82 -25.54 -22.14
C ARG A 28 -18.23 -24.74 -20.89
N ARG A 29 -17.25 -24.04 -20.31
CA ARG A 29 -17.56 -23.13 -19.19
C ARG A 29 -18.61 -22.11 -19.66
N PRO A 30 -19.62 -21.77 -18.84
CA PRO A 30 -20.60 -20.75 -19.17
C PRO A 30 -19.91 -19.42 -19.50
N PRO A 31 -20.49 -18.56 -20.34
CA PRO A 31 -19.92 -17.26 -20.65
C PRO A 31 -19.72 -16.43 -19.36
N VAL A 32 -18.77 -15.48 -19.38
CA VAL A 32 -18.63 -14.51 -18.31
C VAL A 32 -19.88 -13.64 -18.29
N GLN A 33 -20.55 -13.59 -17.14
CA GLN A 33 -21.72 -12.75 -16.92
C GLN A 33 -21.30 -11.52 -16.12
N LEU A 34 -21.87 -10.36 -16.46
CA LEU A 34 -21.73 -9.13 -15.70
C LEU A 34 -22.94 -8.95 -14.80
N VAL A 35 -22.68 -8.50 -13.59
CA VAL A 35 -23.70 -7.95 -12.69
C VAL A 35 -23.39 -6.47 -12.49
N CYS A 36 -24.39 -5.60 -12.43
CA CYS A 36 -24.14 -4.17 -12.33
C CYS A 36 -25.27 -3.42 -11.64
N HIS A 37 -24.92 -2.24 -11.14
CA HIS A 37 -25.86 -1.23 -10.66
C HIS A 37 -25.31 0.15 -11.00
N VAL A 38 -26.19 1.04 -11.48
CA VAL A 38 -25.85 2.41 -11.88
C VAL A 38 -26.94 3.35 -11.40
N GLU A 39 -26.51 4.45 -10.78
CA GLU A 39 -27.35 5.57 -10.40
C GLU A 39 -26.83 6.87 -10.99
N ASP A 40 -27.72 7.79 -11.30
CA ASP A 40 -27.35 9.17 -11.63
C ASP A 40 -27.01 10.00 -10.37
N ALA A 41 -26.66 11.26 -10.56
CA ALA A 41 -26.34 12.17 -9.46
C ALA A 41 -27.48 12.38 -8.47
N SER A 42 -28.76 12.22 -8.90
CA SER A 42 -29.94 12.35 -8.04
C SER A 42 -30.20 11.09 -7.19
N GLY A 43 -29.59 9.94 -7.54
CA GLY A 43 -29.86 8.64 -6.95
C GLY A 43 -30.92 7.82 -7.70
N GLN A 44 -31.34 8.29 -8.87
CA GLN A 44 -32.24 7.53 -9.71
C GLN A 44 -31.47 6.37 -10.35
N VAL A 45 -32.08 5.17 -10.33
CA VAL A 45 -31.48 3.98 -10.95
C VAL A 45 -31.55 4.13 -12.48
N VAL A 46 -30.38 4.14 -13.09
CA VAL A 46 -30.22 4.19 -14.57
C VAL A 46 -30.20 2.79 -15.16
N SER A 47 -29.50 1.85 -14.52
CA SER A 47 -29.40 0.46 -14.96
C SER A 47 -29.11 -0.45 -13.78
N SER A 48 -29.73 -1.63 -13.75
CA SER A 48 -29.44 -2.63 -12.73
C SER A 48 -29.65 -4.03 -13.29
N GLN A 49 -28.61 -4.86 -13.22
CA GLN A 49 -28.69 -6.28 -13.57
C GLN A 49 -28.10 -7.08 -12.40
N GLN A 50 -28.96 -7.79 -11.67
CA GLN A 50 -28.60 -8.49 -10.45
C GLN A 50 -27.89 -7.57 -9.44
N GLY A 51 -28.26 -6.28 -9.40
CA GLY A 51 -27.59 -5.25 -8.60
C GLY A 51 -27.70 -5.46 -7.10
N GLU A 52 -28.67 -6.26 -6.62
CA GLU A 52 -28.85 -6.61 -5.21
C GLU A 52 -28.18 -7.94 -4.82
N GLN A 53 -27.61 -8.68 -5.81
CA GLN A 53 -26.92 -9.93 -5.51
C GLN A 53 -25.60 -9.67 -4.83
N PRO A 54 -25.34 -10.19 -3.61
CA PRO A 54 -24.05 -10.07 -2.96
C PRO A 54 -22.95 -10.73 -3.79
N ILE A 55 -21.87 -9.99 -3.97
CA ILE A 55 -20.66 -10.45 -4.65
C ILE A 55 -19.44 -10.26 -3.72
N ASN A 56 -18.33 -10.84 -4.08
CA ASN A 56 -17.07 -10.45 -3.47
C ASN A 56 -16.56 -9.16 -4.14
N PRO A 57 -16.50 -8.01 -3.42
CA PRO A 57 -16.08 -6.74 -3.99
C PRO A 57 -14.57 -6.69 -4.25
N ALA A 58 -13.81 -7.66 -3.77
CA ALA A 58 -12.35 -7.64 -3.81
C ALA A 58 -11.80 -6.29 -3.32
N SER A 59 -10.76 -5.76 -3.95
CA SER A 59 -10.14 -4.50 -3.54
C SER A 59 -11.03 -3.25 -3.65
N VAL A 60 -12.29 -3.35 -4.07
CA VAL A 60 -13.25 -2.24 -3.96
C VAL A 60 -13.62 -1.97 -2.49
N VAL A 61 -13.41 -2.92 -1.57
CA VAL A 61 -13.47 -2.69 -0.11
C VAL A 61 -12.62 -1.47 0.30
N LYS A 62 -11.51 -1.19 -0.39
CA LYS A 62 -10.66 -0.03 -0.09
C LYS A 62 -11.39 1.32 -0.18
N VAL A 63 -12.50 1.40 -0.89
CA VAL A 63 -13.39 2.58 -0.90
C VAL A 63 -13.99 2.79 0.48
N ALA A 64 -14.49 1.73 1.12
CA ALA A 64 -15.02 1.79 2.48
C ALA A 64 -13.93 2.09 3.51
N THR A 65 -12.78 1.45 3.38
CA THR A 65 -11.62 1.70 4.24
C THR A 65 -11.14 3.14 4.13
N SER A 66 -11.14 3.70 2.92
CA SER A 66 -10.76 5.10 2.70
C SER A 66 -11.75 6.07 3.32
N LEU A 67 -13.05 5.81 3.17
CA LEU A 67 -14.11 6.60 3.84
C LEU A 67 -13.91 6.59 5.35
N TRP A 68 -13.76 5.41 5.94
CA TRP A 68 -13.58 5.25 7.38
C TRP A 68 -12.31 5.93 7.89
N ALA A 69 -11.20 5.78 7.15
CA ALA A 69 -9.93 6.40 7.51
C ALA A 69 -10.00 7.93 7.48
N LEU A 70 -10.63 8.52 6.44
CA LEU A 70 -10.83 9.97 6.35
C LEU A 70 -11.69 10.51 7.50
N GLU A 71 -12.73 9.78 7.88
CA GLU A 71 -13.64 10.21 8.95
C GLU A 71 -13.02 10.09 10.33
N LYS A 72 -12.31 8.99 10.58
CA LYS A 72 -11.73 8.70 11.90
C LYS A 72 -10.43 9.45 12.18
N LEU A 73 -9.60 9.66 11.16
CA LEU A 73 -8.25 10.19 11.30
C LEU A 73 -8.08 11.58 10.66
N GLY A 74 -8.87 11.91 9.64
CA GLY A 74 -8.72 13.13 8.86
C GLY A 74 -7.71 13.02 7.72
N ALA A 75 -7.83 13.91 6.73
CA ALA A 75 -7.02 13.93 5.52
C ALA A 75 -5.52 14.18 5.79
N ASP A 76 -5.23 15.07 6.74
CA ASP A 76 -3.88 15.54 7.08
C ASP A 76 -3.18 14.65 8.13
N PHE A 77 -3.85 13.59 8.61
CA PHE A 77 -3.25 12.67 9.56
C PHE A 77 -1.96 12.09 8.98
N ALA A 78 -0.89 12.10 9.78
CA ALA A 78 0.40 11.55 9.40
C ALA A 78 0.91 10.56 10.45
N LEU A 79 1.51 9.49 9.97
CA LEU A 79 2.07 8.44 10.80
C LEU A 79 3.52 8.74 11.15
N GLU A 80 3.93 8.44 12.39
CA GLU A 80 5.28 8.71 12.84
C GLU A 80 6.09 7.44 13.05
N THR A 81 7.33 7.47 12.59
CA THR A 81 8.36 6.48 12.92
C THR A 81 9.48 7.21 13.65
N ARG A 82 9.71 6.83 14.89
CA ARG A 82 10.66 7.49 15.80
C ARG A 82 11.94 6.67 15.94
N PHE A 83 13.09 7.33 15.91
CA PHE A 83 14.41 6.71 15.97
C PHE A 83 15.14 7.17 17.23
N PHE A 84 15.60 6.22 18.06
CA PHE A 84 16.20 6.49 19.35
C PHE A 84 17.60 5.85 19.46
N ALA A 85 18.49 6.49 20.22
CA ALA A 85 19.76 5.94 20.63
C ALA A 85 19.66 5.31 22.03
N ARG A 86 19.54 4.00 22.13
CA ARG A 86 19.62 3.29 23.41
C ARG A 86 21.09 3.10 23.79
N GLY A 87 21.49 3.56 24.98
CA GLY A 87 22.89 3.59 25.42
C GLY A 87 23.63 4.90 25.12
N GLY A 88 22.93 5.90 24.55
CA GLY A 88 23.43 7.24 24.29
C GLY A 88 24.29 7.37 23.04
N VAL A 89 24.64 8.61 22.71
CA VAL A 89 25.42 8.98 21.54
C VAL A 89 26.81 9.52 21.97
N ASP A 90 27.87 9.00 21.38
CA ASP A 90 29.19 9.63 21.39
C ASP A 90 29.27 10.61 20.22
N TRP A 91 28.91 11.87 20.49
CA TRP A 91 28.87 12.92 19.49
C TRP A 91 30.24 13.26 18.87
N GLN A 92 31.32 13.03 19.59
CA GLN A 92 32.70 13.29 19.08
C GLN A 92 33.08 12.26 18.03
N ARG A 93 32.67 11.01 18.23
CA ARG A 93 32.97 9.90 17.32
C ARG A 93 31.84 9.64 16.30
N GLY A 94 30.69 10.26 16.49
CA GLY A 94 29.54 10.06 15.63
C GLY A 94 28.96 8.65 15.73
N LEU A 95 28.91 8.08 16.94
CA LEU A 95 28.41 6.71 17.14
C LEU A 95 27.33 6.60 18.22
N VAL A 96 26.38 5.73 18.01
CA VAL A 96 25.45 5.23 19.03
C VAL A 96 26.12 4.07 19.76
N ARG A 97 26.30 4.20 21.09
CA ARG A 97 27.04 3.20 21.90
C ARG A 97 26.29 1.87 22.04
N GLY A 98 24.98 1.91 22.03
CA GLY A 98 24.11 0.75 22.09
C GLY A 98 23.31 0.58 20.80
N ASP A 99 21.98 0.40 20.94
CA ASP A 99 21.11 0.07 19.82
C ASP A 99 20.47 1.32 19.19
N LEU A 100 20.21 1.24 17.89
CA LEU A 100 19.26 2.11 17.20
C LEU A 100 17.87 1.49 17.35
N VAL A 101 17.04 2.09 18.20
CA VAL A 101 15.68 1.63 18.45
C VAL A 101 14.72 2.39 17.57
N VAL A 102 13.82 1.69 16.90
CA VAL A 102 12.83 2.24 15.95
C VAL A 102 11.44 1.91 16.41
N GLN A 103 10.66 2.93 16.72
CA GLN A 103 9.27 2.82 17.10
C GLN A 103 8.39 3.25 15.92
N GLY A 104 7.87 2.29 15.19
CA GLY A 104 6.87 2.51 14.15
C GLY A 104 5.47 2.63 14.74
N SER A 105 4.61 3.40 14.08
CA SER A 105 3.19 3.55 14.43
C SER A 105 2.24 2.78 13.49
N GLY A 106 2.75 1.95 12.59
CA GLY A 106 1.93 1.22 11.61
C GLY A 106 1.88 1.91 10.24
N ASP A 107 2.88 2.72 9.90
CA ASP A 107 2.94 3.37 8.58
C ASP A 107 2.94 2.31 7.46
N PRO A 108 1.89 2.26 6.63
CA PRO A 108 1.77 1.26 5.58
C PRO A 108 2.66 1.56 4.37
N ASP A 109 3.19 2.78 4.27
CA ASP A 109 3.94 3.23 3.08
C ASP A 109 5.35 3.74 3.40
N PHE A 110 5.94 3.32 4.54
CA PHE A 110 7.35 3.54 4.79
C PHE A 110 8.17 2.62 3.87
N GLN A 111 8.87 3.22 2.89
CA GLN A 111 9.63 2.52 1.85
C GLN A 111 11.14 2.68 2.07
N VAL A 112 11.94 2.05 1.20
CA VAL A 112 13.41 2.15 1.28
C VAL A 112 13.91 3.58 1.07
N GLU A 113 13.21 4.39 0.30
CA GLU A 113 13.48 5.81 0.08
C GLU A 113 13.40 6.60 1.39
N ASN A 114 12.39 6.31 2.23
CA ASN A 114 12.26 6.91 3.56
C ASN A 114 13.44 6.50 4.47
N ALA A 115 13.88 5.23 4.40
CA ALA A 115 15.05 4.78 5.14
C ALA A 115 16.35 5.47 4.66
N PHE A 116 16.49 5.73 3.36
CA PHE A 116 17.63 6.50 2.84
C PHE A 116 17.63 7.93 3.38
N LEU A 117 16.46 8.59 3.41
CA LEU A 117 16.34 9.94 3.99
C LEU A 117 16.66 9.93 5.50
N VAL A 118 16.25 8.90 6.23
CA VAL A 118 16.64 8.71 7.64
C VAL A 118 18.15 8.58 7.77
N ALA A 119 18.81 7.79 6.91
CA ALA A 119 20.27 7.66 6.93
C ALA A 119 20.98 8.98 6.59
N VAL A 120 20.45 9.76 5.65
CA VAL A 120 20.92 11.12 5.34
C VAL A 120 20.84 11.98 6.60
N ALA A 121 19.68 12.04 7.25
CA ALA A 121 19.47 12.86 8.44
C ALA A 121 20.35 12.45 9.62
N LEU A 122 20.57 11.15 9.84
CA LEU A 122 21.51 10.66 10.86
C LEU A 122 22.95 11.08 10.54
N ASN A 123 23.36 11.00 9.26
CA ASN A 123 24.68 11.48 8.83
C ASN A 123 24.85 13.00 8.99
N GLU A 124 23.77 13.78 8.78
CA GLU A 124 23.77 15.23 9.03
C GLU A 124 23.87 15.57 10.52
N LEU A 125 23.32 14.74 11.40
CA LEU A 125 23.57 14.81 12.85
C LEU A 125 24.98 14.38 13.26
N GLY A 126 25.80 13.92 12.31
CA GLY A 126 27.15 13.41 12.56
C GLY A 126 27.19 11.93 12.92
N ILE A 127 26.05 11.24 13.02
CA ILE A 127 25.98 9.82 13.41
C ILE A 127 26.27 8.95 12.18
N ARG A 128 27.29 8.08 12.29
CA ARG A 128 27.74 7.20 11.20
C ARG A 128 27.84 5.74 11.59
N GLU A 129 27.76 5.44 12.89
CA GLU A 129 27.93 4.08 13.40
C GLU A 129 26.97 3.77 14.55
N VAL A 130 26.52 2.53 14.62
CA VAL A 130 25.74 1.94 15.72
C VAL A 130 26.46 0.69 16.19
N HIS A 131 26.91 0.65 17.46
CA HIS A 131 27.62 -0.50 18.00
C HIS A 131 26.69 -1.67 18.31
N GLY A 132 25.48 -1.38 18.75
CA GLY A 132 24.43 -2.38 18.99
C GLY A 132 23.67 -2.74 17.72
N ALA A 133 22.44 -3.20 17.92
CA ALA A 133 21.52 -3.68 16.89
C ALA A 133 20.60 -2.57 16.37
N VAL A 134 19.98 -2.81 15.22
CA VAL A 134 18.71 -2.16 14.83
C VAL A 134 17.59 -2.95 15.47
N VAL A 135 16.82 -2.30 16.34
CA VAL A 135 15.73 -2.92 17.09
C VAL A 135 14.42 -2.21 16.73
N VAL A 136 13.42 -2.94 16.27
CA VAL A 136 12.13 -2.38 15.90
C VAL A 136 11.02 -2.89 16.82
N ASN A 137 9.89 -2.17 16.90
CA ASN A 137 8.67 -2.72 17.49
C ASN A 137 7.87 -3.51 16.43
N ASP A 138 6.81 -4.19 16.87
CA ASP A 138 5.91 -5.00 16.05
C ASP A 138 5.05 -4.19 15.05
N ARG A 139 4.99 -2.86 15.21
CA ARG A 139 4.26 -1.92 14.34
C ARG A 139 5.14 -1.23 13.31
N PHE A 140 6.44 -1.53 13.30
CA PHE A 140 7.32 -1.00 12.27
C PHE A 140 7.26 -1.85 11.00
N TRP A 141 7.08 -1.20 9.87
CA TRP A 141 7.07 -1.80 8.55
C TRP A 141 8.01 -1.06 7.61
N ILE A 142 8.60 -1.78 6.66
CA ILE A 142 9.37 -1.21 5.56
C ILE A 142 9.16 -2.03 4.29
N GLY A 143 8.72 -1.35 3.24
CA GLY A 143 8.37 -1.96 1.96
C GLY A 143 6.98 -2.56 1.95
N TRP A 144 6.46 -2.73 0.74
CA TRP A 144 5.19 -3.43 0.50
C TRP A 144 5.38 -4.93 0.51
N GLU A 145 4.43 -5.65 1.10
CA GLU A 145 4.48 -7.11 1.21
C GLU A 145 3.42 -7.84 0.39
N ASN A 146 2.64 -7.11 -0.43
CA ASN A 146 1.58 -7.65 -1.29
C ASN A 146 0.47 -8.42 -0.58
N GLY A 147 0.43 -8.40 0.74
CA GLY A 147 -0.57 -9.11 1.53
C GLY A 147 -0.89 -8.39 2.82
N SER A 148 -2.11 -8.60 3.32
CA SER A 148 -2.55 -8.12 4.62
C SER A 148 -1.70 -8.74 5.73
N ALA A 149 -1.38 -7.97 6.73
CA ALA A 149 -0.59 -8.39 7.90
C ALA A 149 0.81 -8.98 7.59
N GLY A 150 1.27 -8.90 6.33
CA GLY A 150 2.49 -9.57 5.88
C GLY A 150 2.30 -11.08 5.69
N THR A 151 3.31 -11.71 5.09
CA THR A 151 3.31 -13.16 4.88
C THR A 151 3.74 -13.93 6.12
N GLU A 152 4.40 -13.27 7.09
CA GLU A 152 4.85 -13.88 8.36
C GLU A 152 3.85 -13.54 9.47
N PRO A 153 3.10 -14.54 9.98
CA PRO A 153 2.09 -14.32 11.01
C PRO A 153 2.70 -14.04 12.40
N ASP A 154 3.88 -14.58 12.70
CA ASP A 154 4.55 -14.35 13.99
C ASP A 154 5.08 -12.90 14.03
N PRO A 155 4.58 -12.03 14.94
CA PRO A 155 4.97 -10.63 14.99
C PRO A 155 6.45 -10.43 15.30
N THR A 156 7.07 -11.33 16.06
CA THR A 156 8.50 -11.24 16.40
C THR A 156 9.36 -11.58 15.19
N LYS A 157 9.06 -12.66 14.48
CA LYS A 157 9.78 -13.02 13.24
C LYS A 157 9.60 -11.96 12.17
N ARG A 158 8.37 -11.44 12.02
CA ARG A 158 8.08 -10.33 11.11
C ARG A 158 8.91 -9.10 11.46
N GLY A 159 8.92 -8.69 12.74
CA GLY A 159 9.73 -7.56 13.22
C GLY A 159 11.22 -7.74 12.94
N LEU A 160 11.78 -8.93 13.15
CA LEU A 160 13.17 -9.24 12.79
C LEU A 160 13.43 -9.09 11.29
N GLY A 161 12.48 -9.51 10.44
CA GLY A 161 12.55 -9.30 8.99
C GLY A 161 12.56 -7.80 8.63
N MET A 162 11.69 -7.00 9.25
CA MET A 162 11.64 -5.55 9.05
C MET A 162 12.91 -4.85 9.53
N ALA A 163 13.43 -5.24 10.69
CA ALA A 163 14.71 -4.72 11.21
C ALA A 163 15.88 -5.04 10.27
N SER A 164 15.88 -6.24 9.69
CA SER A 164 16.91 -6.66 8.73
C SER A 164 16.86 -5.83 7.44
N ARG A 165 15.67 -5.60 6.89
CA ARG A 165 15.46 -4.73 5.72
C ARG A 165 15.90 -3.30 6.00
N LEU A 166 15.51 -2.76 7.17
CA LEU A 166 15.92 -1.41 7.58
C LEU A 166 17.44 -1.31 7.72
N ARG A 167 18.07 -2.26 8.43
CA ARG A 167 19.54 -2.31 8.56
C ARG A 167 20.22 -2.34 7.19
N GLN A 168 19.70 -3.10 6.24
CA GLN A 168 20.21 -3.14 4.88
C GLN A 168 20.06 -1.80 4.18
N ALA A 169 18.90 -1.14 4.28
CA ALA A 169 18.64 0.15 3.64
C ALA A 169 19.51 1.28 4.21
N LEU A 170 19.75 1.29 5.54
CA LEU A 170 20.56 2.30 6.22
C LEU A 170 22.06 2.21 5.89
N ASP A 171 22.59 1.03 5.54
CA ASP A 171 24.02 0.81 5.28
C ASP A 171 24.30 0.58 3.78
N SER A 172 24.76 1.62 3.10
CA SER A 172 25.01 1.57 1.64
C SER A 172 26.00 0.48 1.21
N ARG A 173 26.85 -0.02 2.11
CA ARG A 173 27.78 -1.14 1.84
C ARG A 173 27.04 -2.48 1.69
N ARG A 174 25.80 -2.57 2.22
CA ARG A 174 24.94 -3.77 2.16
C ARG A 174 23.96 -3.73 1.00
N TRP A 175 23.95 -2.65 0.20
CA TRP A 175 23.00 -2.49 -0.87
C TRP A 175 23.22 -3.46 -2.03
N ASN A 176 22.14 -4.12 -2.43
CA ASN A 176 22.06 -4.87 -3.67
C ASN A 176 21.77 -3.93 -4.87
N GLY A 177 21.62 -4.50 -6.06
CA GLY A 177 21.37 -3.74 -7.29
C GLY A 177 20.07 -2.92 -7.26
N SER A 178 19.01 -3.44 -6.64
CA SER A 178 17.71 -2.74 -6.53
C SER A 178 17.79 -1.54 -5.60
N LEU A 179 18.43 -1.65 -4.43
CA LEU A 179 18.61 -0.52 -3.51
C LEU A 179 19.50 0.57 -4.11
N ARG A 180 20.56 0.18 -4.85
CA ARG A 180 21.40 1.15 -5.57
C ARG A 180 20.65 1.89 -6.67
N ARG A 181 19.68 1.24 -7.32
CA ARG A 181 18.82 1.87 -8.31
C ARG A 181 17.85 2.84 -7.62
N ALA A 182 17.15 2.40 -6.58
CA ALA A 182 16.22 3.23 -5.80
C ALA A 182 16.93 4.48 -5.24
N TRP A 183 18.17 4.34 -4.73
CA TRP A 183 18.95 5.49 -4.30
C TRP A 183 19.23 6.47 -5.44
N ARG A 184 19.62 6.00 -6.62
CA ARG A 184 19.90 6.88 -7.77
C ARG A 184 18.66 7.65 -8.22
N GLU A 185 17.51 6.98 -8.22
CA GLU A 185 16.22 7.60 -8.54
C GLU A 185 15.82 8.64 -7.49
N LEU A 186 15.94 8.32 -6.20
CA LEU A 186 15.70 9.26 -5.12
C LEU A 186 16.67 10.45 -5.19
N ALA A 187 17.96 10.20 -5.38
CA ALA A 187 18.98 11.23 -5.46
C ALA A 187 18.70 12.22 -6.61
N ALA A 188 18.29 11.71 -7.78
CA ALA A 188 17.91 12.55 -8.91
C ALA A 188 16.69 13.44 -8.58
N ARG A 189 15.67 12.89 -7.90
CA ARG A 189 14.48 13.68 -7.52
C ARG A 189 14.77 14.73 -6.44
N ARG A 190 15.68 14.41 -5.49
CA ARG A 190 15.96 15.23 -4.31
C ARG A 190 17.21 16.11 -4.44
N GLY A 191 17.94 16.05 -5.56
CA GLY A 191 19.16 16.83 -5.78
C GLY A 191 20.38 16.35 -4.96
N PHE A 192 20.40 15.09 -4.53
CA PHE A 192 21.56 14.49 -3.89
C PHE A 192 22.59 14.00 -4.93
N ASP A 193 23.86 13.91 -4.52
CA ASP A 193 24.88 13.26 -5.34
C ASP A 193 24.67 11.72 -5.30
N PRO A 194 24.31 11.08 -6.42
CA PRO A 194 24.07 9.65 -6.46
C PRO A 194 25.32 8.80 -6.17
N ARG A 195 26.53 9.41 -6.28
CA ARG A 195 27.83 8.76 -5.97
C ARG A 195 28.18 8.80 -4.50
N ARG A 196 27.46 9.59 -3.71
CA ARG A 196 27.68 9.75 -2.25
C ARG A 196 26.45 9.30 -1.46
N PRO A 197 26.15 7.99 -1.46
CA PRO A 197 25.03 7.50 -0.69
C PRO A 197 25.28 7.67 0.81
N PRO A 198 24.20 7.89 1.60
CA PRO A 198 24.31 7.89 3.05
C PRO A 198 24.71 6.50 3.54
N SER A 199 25.36 6.43 4.68
CA SER A 199 25.71 5.14 5.28
C SER A 199 25.72 5.23 6.79
N LEU A 200 24.97 4.34 7.42
CA LEU A 200 24.99 4.11 8.85
C LEU A 200 25.48 2.68 9.10
N ARG A 201 26.72 2.54 9.57
CA ARG A 201 27.28 1.23 9.88
C ARG A 201 26.65 0.67 11.13
N VAL A 202 25.96 -0.48 11.02
CA VAL A 202 25.42 -1.20 12.18
C VAL A 202 26.27 -2.43 12.43
N ILE A 203 27.01 -2.45 13.57
CA ILE A 203 27.93 -3.53 13.95
C ILE A 203 27.13 -4.70 14.51
N GLY A 204 26.20 -4.43 15.43
CA GLY A 204 25.34 -5.43 16.01
C GLY A 204 24.34 -6.04 15.02
N GLY A 205 23.47 -6.89 15.52
CA GLY A 205 22.46 -7.61 14.74
C GLY A 205 21.20 -6.81 14.49
N VAL A 206 20.08 -7.52 14.55
CA VAL A 206 18.73 -6.98 14.48
C VAL A 206 17.91 -7.54 15.65
N GLY A 207 16.90 -6.79 16.07
CA GLY A 207 16.00 -7.19 17.14
C GLY A 207 14.56 -6.74 16.88
N CYS A 208 13.62 -7.43 17.53
CA CYS A 208 12.24 -6.99 17.64
C CYS A 208 11.92 -6.93 19.14
N ASP A 209 11.58 -5.75 19.65
CA ASP A 209 11.40 -5.51 21.08
C ASP A 209 10.40 -4.37 21.33
N GLY A 210 9.38 -4.65 22.13
CA GLY A 210 8.39 -3.65 22.57
C GLY A 210 8.74 -2.96 23.91
N ARG A 211 10.00 -3.00 24.36
CA ARG A 211 10.39 -2.48 25.70
C ARG A 211 10.23 -0.97 25.83
N SER A 212 9.97 -0.52 27.05
CA SER A 212 9.72 0.87 27.38
C SER A 212 10.97 1.77 27.37
N ASN A 213 12.18 1.22 27.59
CA ASN A 213 13.41 2.00 27.54
C ASN A 213 13.90 2.17 26.09
N LEU A 214 13.51 3.25 25.46
CA LEU A 214 13.86 3.56 24.08
C LEU A 214 15.20 4.30 23.96
N GLY A 215 15.61 5.06 24.97
CA GLY A 215 16.80 5.91 24.94
C GLY A 215 16.52 7.34 24.45
N GLU A 216 17.56 8.03 23.97
CA GLU A 216 17.51 9.41 23.47
C GLU A 216 16.85 9.45 22.10
N LEU A 217 15.81 10.30 21.93
CA LEU A 217 15.16 10.51 20.64
C LEU A 217 16.08 11.30 19.69
N LEU A 218 16.47 10.69 18.59
CA LEU A 218 17.33 11.30 17.56
C LEU A 218 16.54 12.07 16.52
N LEU A 219 15.56 11.42 15.93
CA LEU A 219 14.71 12.01 14.87
C LEU A 219 13.35 11.32 14.77
N VAL A 220 12.42 12.01 14.14
CA VAL A 220 11.09 11.50 13.79
C VAL A 220 10.94 11.58 12.28
N HIS A 221 10.62 10.46 11.66
CA HIS A 221 10.07 10.45 10.31
C HIS A 221 8.54 10.56 10.41
N ARG A 222 7.97 11.57 9.78
CA ARG A 222 6.53 11.75 9.63
C ARG A 222 6.15 11.43 8.19
N SER A 223 5.20 10.51 8.00
CA SER A 223 4.70 10.13 6.68
C SER A 223 4.08 11.32 5.93
N LYS A 224 3.86 11.16 4.65
CA LYS A 224 2.94 12.05 3.91
C LYS A 224 1.53 12.00 4.52
N PRO A 225 0.67 13.00 4.24
CA PRO A 225 -0.70 12.99 4.69
C PRO A 225 -1.47 11.72 4.30
N LEU A 226 -2.42 11.32 5.14
CA LEU A 226 -3.23 10.13 4.95
C LEU A 226 -3.94 10.13 3.59
N LEU A 227 -4.47 11.27 3.15
CA LEU A 227 -5.11 11.41 1.85
C LEU A 227 -4.20 10.93 0.71
N ALA A 228 -2.96 11.39 0.67
CA ALA A 228 -2.00 11.00 -0.35
C ALA A 228 -1.61 9.51 -0.25
N THR A 229 -1.55 8.98 0.98
CA THR A 229 -1.34 7.54 1.22
C THR A 229 -2.51 6.72 0.68
N LEU A 230 -3.75 7.08 0.99
CA LEU A 230 -4.95 6.40 0.51
C LEU A 230 -5.06 6.47 -1.02
N HIS A 231 -4.78 7.64 -1.63
CA HIS A 231 -4.77 7.79 -3.09
C HIS A 231 -3.78 6.80 -3.74
N ARG A 232 -2.54 6.72 -3.22
CA ARG A 232 -1.54 5.76 -3.71
C ARG A 232 -2.00 4.30 -3.55
N PHE A 233 -2.60 3.95 -2.42
CA PHE A 233 -3.11 2.60 -2.17
C PHE A 233 -4.30 2.25 -3.08
N ASN A 234 -5.16 3.20 -3.37
CA ASN A 234 -6.27 3.01 -4.30
C ASN A 234 -5.77 2.87 -5.75
N ALA A 235 -4.79 3.65 -6.18
CA ALA A 235 -4.22 3.60 -7.52
C ALA A 235 -3.53 2.25 -7.81
N PHE A 236 -2.66 1.80 -6.91
CA PHE A 236 -1.93 0.54 -7.08
C PHE A 236 -2.68 -0.68 -6.52
N SER A 237 -3.82 -0.47 -5.87
CA SER A 237 -4.62 -1.53 -5.24
C SER A 237 -3.82 -2.34 -4.21
N ASN A 238 -2.96 -1.68 -3.44
CA ASN A 238 -2.07 -2.33 -2.51
C ASN A 238 -2.82 -2.80 -1.26
N ASN A 239 -2.49 -4.01 -0.77
CA ASN A 239 -3.16 -4.64 0.36
C ASN A 239 -2.54 -4.27 1.71
N ASP A 240 -1.38 -3.64 1.73
CA ASP A 240 -0.74 -3.17 2.97
C ASP A 240 -1.54 -2.05 3.68
N ILE A 241 -2.62 -1.56 3.07
CA ILE A 241 -3.65 -0.72 3.72
C ILE A 241 -4.20 -1.38 5.00
N GLU A 242 -4.14 -2.72 5.12
CA GLU A 242 -4.48 -3.46 6.34
C GLU A 242 -3.72 -2.98 7.57
N ARG A 243 -2.53 -2.44 7.40
CA ARG A 243 -1.70 -1.91 8.50
C ARG A 243 -2.37 -0.72 9.21
N LEU A 244 -3.33 -0.06 8.56
CA LEU A 244 -4.15 0.97 9.19
C LEU A 244 -5.11 0.43 10.24
N ALA A 245 -5.34 -0.89 10.32
CA ALA A 245 -6.19 -1.52 11.33
C ALA A 245 -5.81 -1.15 12.77
N VAL A 246 -4.53 -0.88 13.05
CA VAL A 246 -4.07 -0.44 14.37
C VAL A 246 -4.65 0.92 14.79
N HIS A 247 -5.10 1.73 13.84
CA HIS A 247 -5.71 3.04 14.07
C HIS A 247 -7.23 3.02 13.84
N LEU A 248 -7.68 2.21 12.90
CA LEU A 248 -9.08 2.14 12.50
C LEU A 248 -9.88 1.18 13.38
N GLY A 249 -9.36 0.03 13.69
CA GLY A 249 -10.04 -1.09 14.30
C GLY A 249 -10.21 -2.27 13.33
N PRO A 250 -10.87 -3.34 13.78
CA PRO A 250 -11.06 -4.55 12.98
C PRO A 250 -12.09 -4.34 11.85
N PRO A 251 -12.05 -5.17 10.79
CA PRO A 251 -13.01 -5.11 9.68
C PRO A 251 -14.48 -5.23 10.10
N SER A 252 -14.77 -5.88 11.23
CA SER A 252 -16.12 -5.97 11.79
C SER A 252 -16.72 -4.62 12.19
N GLU A 253 -15.90 -3.68 12.68
CA GLU A 253 -16.36 -2.31 12.97
C GLU A 253 -16.72 -1.58 11.67
N LEU A 254 -15.93 -1.77 10.60
CA LEU A 254 -16.25 -1.20 9.29
C LEU A 254 -17.54 -1.82 8.72
N SER A 255 -17.76 -3.13 8.87
CA SER A 255 -19.02 -3.79 8.50
C SER A 255 -20.20 -3.16 9.23
N GLY A 256 -20.08 -2.94 10.55
CA GLY A 256 -21.12 -2.28 11.35
C GLY A 256 -21.39 -0.83 10.91
N LEU A 257 -20.36 -0.09 10.55
CA LEU A 257 -20.50 1.27 10.01
C LEU A 257 -21.30 1.27 8.70
N LEU A 258 -20.96 0.36 7.77
CA LEU A 258 -21.68 0.24 6.51
C LEU A 258 -23.14 -0.19 6.72
N GLN A 259 -23.39 -1.14 7.64
CA GLN A 259 -24.75 -1.57 7.99
C GLN A 259 -25.60 -0.42 8.53
N ALA A 260 -25.01 0.49 9.30
CA ALA A 260 -25.72 1.61 9.89
C ALA A 260 -26.01 2.76 8.90
N ARG A 261 -25.20 2.90 7.87
CA ARG A 261 -25.24 4.07 6.97
C ARG A 261 -25.85 3.81 5.60
N LEU A 262 -25.61 2.61 5.05
CA LEU A 262 -26.08 2.31 3.71
C LEU A 262 -27.53 1.83 3.75
N PRO A 263 -28.33 2.18 2.74
CA PRO A 263 -29.74 1.74 2.62
C PRO A 263 -29.81 0.26 2.22
N LEU A 264 -29.33 -0.64 3.07
CA LEU A 264 -29.23 -2.07 2.83
C LEU A 264 -30.50 -2.77 3.36
N VAL A 265 -31.42 -3.10 2.48
CA VAL A 265 -32.63 -3.85 2.83
C VAL A 265 -32.37 -5.34 2.67
N GLY A 266 -32.32 -6.06 3.81
CA GLY A 266 -32.10 -7.51 3.80
C GLY A 266 -30.67 -7.97 3.49
N GLU A 267 -29.73 -7.04 3.28
CA GLU A 267 -28.32 -7.33 3.05
C GLU A 267 -27.50 -7.02 4.33
N GLN A 268 -26.59 -7.93 4.67
CA GLN A 268 -25.59 -7.69 5.71
C GLN A 268 -24.21 -7.58 5.06
N PRO A 269 -23.54 -6.42 5.14
CA PRO A 269 -22.17 -6.31 4.67
C PRO A 269 -21.27 -7.21 5.50
N VAL A 270 -20.50 -8.05 4.85
CA VAL A 270 -19.48 -8.88 5.48
C VAL A 270 -18.12 -8.44 4.96
N LEU A 271 -17.29 -7.90 5.83
CA LEU A 271 -15.91 -7.55 5.51
C LEU A 271 -14.96 -8.37 6.38
N GLU A 272 -14.19 -9.22 5.73
CA GLU A 272 -13.18 -10.03 6.39
C GLU A 272 -11.84 -9.26 6.54
N THR A 273 -11.60 -8.32 5.61
CA THR A 273 -10.38 -7.52 5.57
C THR A 273 -10.64 -6.07 5.15
N LEU A 274 -9.71 -5.17 5.48
CA LEU A 274 -9.76 -3.76 5.04
C LEU A 274 -9.26 -3.59 3.59
N SER A 275 -8.62 -4.59 3.03
CA SER A 275 -8.06 -4.55 1.66
C SER A 275 -8.96 -5.21 0.61
N GLY A 276 -9.90 -6.05 1.05
CA GLY A 276 -10.76 -6.84 0.18
C GLY A 276 -10.16 -8.20 -0.22
N LEU A 277 -9.09 -8.65 0.47
CA LEU A 277 -8.69 -10.06 0.44
C LEU A 277 -9.70 -10.90 1.22
N GLY A 278 -9.74 -12.21 0.94
CA GLY A 278 -10.66 -13.13 1.63
C GLY A 278 -12.11 -13.06 1.12
N GLU A 279 -13.04 -13.49 1.94
CA GLU A 279 -14.46 -13.65 1.58
C GLU A 279 -15.31 -12.46 2.05
N ASN A 280 -15.27 -11.38 1.28
CA ASN A 280 -16.09 -10.21 1.55
C ASN A 280 -17.40 -10.28 0.75
N ARG A 281 -18.46 -9.61 1.23
CA ARG A 281 -19.78 -9.58 0.58
C ARG A 281 -20.37 -8.18 0.61
N LEU A 282 -20.62 -7.64 -0.57
CA LEU A 282 -21.38 -6.42 -0.85
C LEU A 282 -22.10 -6.59 -2.18
N SER A 283 -23.32 -6.08 -2.31
CA SER A 283 -23.98 -6.01 -3.61
C SER A 283 -23.45 -4.84 -4.46
N PRO A 284 -23.58 -4.87 -5.80
CA PRO A 284 -23.32 -3.71 -6.65
C PRO A 284 -24.06 -2.45 -6.20
N LYS A 285 -25.30 -2.56 -5.74
CA LYS A 285 -26.11 -1.48 -5.19
C LYS A 285 -25.49 -0.90 -3.92
N ALA A 286 -25.05 -1.76 -2.99
CA ALA A 286 -24.35 -1.33 -1.78
C ALA A 286 -23.03 -0.60 -2.09
N ILE A 287 -22.30 -1.05 -3.12
CA ILE A 287 -21.06 -0.39 -3.56
C ILE A 287 -21.35 0.99 -4.15
N VAL A 288 -22.42 1.15 -4.93
CA VAL A 288 -22.85 2.46 -5.46
C VAL A 288 -23.26 3.39 -4.33
N ALA A 289 -24.06 2.91 -3.36
CA ALA A 289 -24.42 3.69 -2.17
C ALA A 289 -23.17 4.12 -1.39
N LEU A 290 -22.19 3.22 -1.21
CA LEU A 290 -20.90 3.54 -0.58
C LEU A 290 -20.11 4.63 -1.33
N LEU A 291 -20.10 4.60 -2.68
CA LEU A 291 -19.46 5.64 -3.49
C LEU A 291 -20.12 7.00 -3.28
N ARG A 292 -21.45 7.04 -3.18
CA ARG A 292 -22.20 8.27 -2.87
C ARG A 292 -21.84 8.83 -1.49
N GLU A 293 -21.78 7.97 -0.47
CA GLU A 293 -21.30 8.33 0.87
C GLU A 293 -19.88 8.90 0.83
N LEU A 294 -18.98 8.25 0.08
CA LEU A 294 -17.60 8.74 -0.07
C LEU A 294 -17.54 10.12 -0.72
N VAL A 295 -18.29 10.33 -1.81
CA VAL A 295 -18.38 11.64 -2.49
C VAL A 295 -18.96 12.71 -1.55
N GLY A 296 -20.01 12.38 -0.80
CA GLY A 296 -20.57 13.27 0.23
C GLY A 296 -19.55 13.62 1.32
N SER A 297 -18.82 12.63 1.81
CA SER A 297 -17.76 12.79 2.80
C SER A 297 -16.57 13.63 2.28
N CYS A 298 -16.20 13.46 1.03
CA CYS A 298 -15.19 14.29 0.37
C CYS A 298 -15.66 15.75 0.27
N ARG A 299 -16.87 16.00 -0.26
CA ARG A 299 -17.44 17.34 -0.40
C ARG A 299 -17.53 18.08 0.94
N ALA A 300 -17.93 17.38 2.00
CA ALA A 300 -17.99 17.98 3.35
C ALA A 300 -16.61 18.39 3.89
N ARG A 301 -15.53 17.92 3.28
CA ARG A 301 -14.13 18.23 3.62
C ARG A 301 -13.43 19.08 2.57
N GLU A 302 -14.19 19.63 1.63
CA GLU A 302 -13.63 20.40 0.50
C GLU A 302 -12.61 19.61 -0.34
N LEU A 303 -12.79 18.27 -0.41
CA LEU A 303 -11.98 17.36 -1.21
C LEU A 303 -12.74 16.93 -2.46
N SER A 304 -12.00 16.70 -3.55
CA SER A 304 -12.54 16.01 -4.71
C SER A 304 -12.38 14.49 -4.58
N LEU A 305 -13.21 13.72 -5.29
CA LEU A 305 -13.09 12.27 -5.32
C LEU A 305 -11.74 11.84 -5.94
N GLU A 306 -11.25 12.60 -6.92
CA GLU A 306 -10.01 12.39 -7.66
C GLU A 306 -8.76 12.56 -6.79
N ALA A 307 -8.88 13.25 -5.65
CA ALA A 307 -7.82 13.30 -4.64
C ALA A 307 -7.66 11.96 -3.89
N LEU A 308 -8.63 11.05 -4.01
CA LEU A 308 -8.67 9.78 -3.28
C LEU A 308 -8.70 8.55 -4.19
N LEU A 309 -9.44 8.61 -5.30
CA LEU A 309 -9.53 7.52 -6.28
C LEU A 309 -8.78 7.88 -7.57
N PRO A 310 -8.06 6.92 -8.19
CA PRO A 310 -7.37 7.17 -9.43
C PRO A 310 -8.34 7.49 -10.57
N VAL A 311 -7.91 8.38 -11.46
CA VAL A 311 -8.62 8.77 -12.68
C VAL A 311 -7.98 8.08 -13.87
N ALA A 312 -8.80 7.47 -14.72
CA ALA A 312 -8.37 6.78 -15.93
C ALA A 312 -7.68 7.77 -16.89
N GLY A 313 -6.51 7.40 -17.38
CA GLY A 313 -5.70 8.24 -18.29
C GLY A 313 -4.89 9.34 -17.61
N CYS A 314 -5.14 9.62 -16.31
CA CYS A 314 -4.40 10.62 -15.53
C CYS A 314 -3.39 9.98 -14.57
N HIS A 315 -3.77 8.89 -13.92
CA HIS A 315 -2.99 8.30 -12.85
C HIS A 315 -2.46 6.92 -13.23
N PRO A 316 -1.23 6.57 -12.79
CA PRO A 316 -0.71 5.22 -12.93
C PRO A 316 -1.49 4.24 -12.03
N GLY A 317 -1.33 2.96 -12.28
CA GLY A 317 -1.87 1.92 -11.43
C GLY A 317 -2.79 0.94 -12.15
N THR A 318 -3.69 0.32 -11.38
CA THR A 318 -4.50 -0.80 -11.88
C THR A 318 -5.60 -0.35 -12.85
N LEU A 319 -6.13 0.87 -12.70
CA LEU A 319 -7.14 1.40 -13.60
C LEU A 319 -6.54 1.59 -15.01
N ALA A 320 -5.43 2.30 -15.13
CA ALA A 320 -4.72 2.49 -16.38
C ALA A 320 -4.25 1.15 -17.00
N LYS A 321 -3.75 0.23 -16.17
CA LYS A 321 -3.23 -1.06 -16.63
C LYS A 321 -4.31 -1.96 -17.22
N PHE A 322 -5.51 -1.97 -16.63
CA PHE A 322 -6.54 -2.95 -16.96
C PHE A 322 -7.63 -2.43 -17.87
N PHE A 323 -7.72 -1.11 -18.03
CA PHE A 323 -8.77 -0.42 -18.78
C PHE A 323 -8.15 0.62 -19.72
N PRO A 324 -7.45 0.15 -20.79
CA PRO A 324 -6.68 1.02 -21.69
C PRO A 324 -7.57 1.94 -22.54
N VAL A 325 -8.79 1.53 -22.88
CA VAL A 325 -9.73 2.39 -23.65
C VAL A 325 -10.19 3.55 -22.79
N LEU A 326 -10.61 3.28 -21.53
CA LEU A 326 -10.98 4.32 -20.58
C LEU A 326 -9.82 5.27 -20.24
N SER A 327 -8.58 4.79 -20.39
CA SER A 327 -7.36 5.56 -20.10
C SER A 327 -6.80 6.30 -21.33
N SER A 328 -7.53 6.27 -22.43
CA SER A 328 -7.15 6.92 -23.69
C SER A 328 -8.22 7.93 -24.13
N PRO A 329 -7.89 8.96 -24.91
CA PRO A 329 -8.90 9.86 -25.51
C PRO A 329 -9.93 9.09 -26.34
N PRO A 330 -11.23 9.45 -26.28
CA PRO A 330 -11.77 10.62 -25.57
C PRO A 330 -12.13 10.40 -24.10
N TYR A 331 -11.95 9.20 -23.54
CA TYR A 331 -12.41 8.82 -22.19
C TYR A 331 -11.44 9.20 -21.08
N ALA A 332 -10.17 9.46 -21.41
CA ALA A 332 -9.15 9.85 -20.41
C ALA A 332 -9.62 11.09 -19.62
N GLY A 333 -9.59 10.99 -18.28
CA GLY A 333 -10.11 12.04 -17.40
C GLY A 333 -11.60 11.92 -17.06
N ALA A 334 -12.36 11.01 -17.68
CA ALA A 334 -13.81 10.91 -17.47
C ALA A 334 -14.24 9.88 -16.41
N VAL A 335 -13.34 9.04 -15.92
CA VAL A 335 -13.68 7.97 -14.96
C VAL A 335 -12.73 7.99 -13.78
N ALA A 336 -13.27 8.29 -12.60
CA ALA A 336 -12.59 8.09 -11.32
C ALA A 336 -13.07 6.78 -10.69
N GLY A 337 -12.16 5.84 -10.35
CA GLY A 337 -12.66 4.56 -9.90
C GLY A 337 -11.64 3.61 -9.27
N LYS A 338 -12.18 2.54 -8.70
CA LYS A 338 -11.42 1.48 -8.03
C LYS A 338 -11.64 0.14 -8.71
N THR A 339 -10.55 -0.55 -8.95
CA THR A 339 -10.56 -1.93 -9.47
C THR A 339 -10.50 -2.94 -8.34
N GLY A 340 -11.18 -4.06 -8.51
CA GLY A 340 -11.09 -5.24 -7.64
C GLY A 340 -10.75 -6.48 -8.43
N THR A 341 -9.92 -7.37 -7.88
CA THR A 341 -9.58 -8.64 -8.52
C THR A 341 -9.20 -9.67 -7.46
N LEU A 342 -9.86 -10.84 -7.52
CA LEU A 342 -9.41 -12.06 -6.85
C LEU A 342 -9.27 -13.15 -7.92
N THR A 343 -8.18 -13.92 -7.86
CA THR A 343 -7.86 -14.89 -8.92
C THR A 343 -8.58 -16.22 -8.73
N SER A 344 -8.78 -16.64 -7.50
CA SER A 344 -9.31 -17.97 -7.15
C SER A 344 -10.40 -17.93 -6.06
N THR A 345 -10.31 -17.02 -5.10
CA THR A 345 -11.33 -16.87 -4.06
C THR A 345 -12.69 -16.63 -4.71
N ASP A 346 -13.74 -17.30 -4.26
CA ASP A 346 -15.11 -17.26 -4.82
C ASP A 346 -15.18 -17.53 -6.32
N GLY A 347 -14.38 -18.45 -6.83
CA GLY A 347 -14.33 -18.74 -8.26
C GLY A 347 -13.72 -17.62 -9.11
N GLY A 348 -13.01 -16.69 -8.50
CA GLY A 348 -12.40 -15.52 -9.14
C GLY A 348 -13.40 -14.42 -9.46
N VAL A 349 -13.01 -13.17 -9.25
CA VAL A 349 -13.87 -12.02 -9.51
C VAL A 349 -13.06 -10.85 -10.09
N ALA A 350 -13.66 -10.14 -11.04
CA ALA A 350 -13.22 -8.82 -11.46
C ALA A 350 -14.33 -7.81 -11.15
N VAL A 351 -13.96 -6.67 -10.55
CA VAL A 351 -14.88 -5.58 -10.20
C VAL A 351 -14.28 -4.26 -10.66
N LEU A 352 -15.13 -3.39 -11.19
CA LEU A 352 -14.83 -1.99 -11.45
C LEU A 352 -15.98 -1.15 -10.89
N ALA A 353 -15.66 -0.18 -10.02
CA ALA A 353 -16.65 0.70 -9.42
C ALA A 353 -16.09 2.12 -9.32
N GLY A 354 -16.94 3.13 -9.48
CA GLY A 354 -16.52 4.52 -9.46
C GLY A 354 -17.58 5.49 -9.92
N VAL A 355 -17.12 6.65 -10.37
CA VAL A 355 -17.94 7.71 -10.96
C VAL A 355 -17.47 7.95 -12.39
N ALA A 356 -18.41 7.97 -13.32
CA ALA A 356 -18.16 8.35 -14.71
C ALA A 356 -18.80 9.71 -14.98
N HIS A 357 -18.02 10.66 -15.48
CA HIS A 357 -18.47 11.98 -15.88
C HIS A 357 -18.90 11.92 -17.34
N THR A 358 -20.17 12.21 -17.60
CA THR A 358 -20.76 12.20 -18.93
C THR A 358 -21.36 13.58 -19.28
N ALA A 359 -21.69 13.80 -20.56
CA ALA A 359 -22.34 15.04 -20.96
C ALA A 359 -23.71 15.25 -20.29
N SER A 360 -24.38 14.15 -19.91
CA SER A 360 -25.67 14.18 -19.19
C SER A 360 -25.53 14.27 -17.67
N GLY A 361 -24.31 14.25 -17.11
CA GLY A 361 -24.03 14.31 -15.68
C GLY A 361 -23.21 13.14 -15.16
N GLU A 362 -23.11 13.04 -13.84
CA GLU A 362 -22.33 12.00 -13.16
C GLU A 362 -23.15 10.69 -13.05
N LEU A 363 -22.48 9.58 -13.31
CA LEU A 363 -23.01 8.24 -13.10
C LEU A 363 -22.18 7.51 -12.05
N PHE A 364 -22.81 7.09 -10.98
CA PHE A 364 -22.24 6.23 -9.96
C PHE A 364 -22.44 4.78 -10.38
N PHE A 365 -21.39 4.01 -10.53
CA PHE A 365 -21.50 2.68 -11.08
C PHE A 365 -20.69 1.62 -10.33
N CYS A 366 -21.19 0.40 -10.35
CA CYS A 366 -20.46 -0.82 -10.05
C CYS A 366 -20.77 -1.87 -11.10
N VAL A 367 -19.74 -2.44 -11.71
CA VAL A 367 -19.86 -3.59 -12.62
C VAL A 367 -18.90 -4.69 -12.19
N ALA A 368 -19.41 -5.89 -12.01
CA ALA A 368 -18.63 -7.03 -11.56
C ALA A 368 -18.83 -8.26 -12.46
N ALA A 369 -17.82 -9.09 -12.52
CA ALA A 369 -17.85 -10.40 -13.18
C ALA A 369 -17.48 -11.46 -12.13
N PRO A 370 -18.45 -12.03 -11.41
CA PRO A 370 -18.23 -13.18 -10.53
C PRO A 370 -17.90 -14.44 -11.33
N ASN A 371 -17.28 -15.44 -10.68
CA ASN A 371 -16.91 -16.72 -11.30
C ASN A 371 -16.02 -16.58 -12.54
N ALA A 372 -15.11 -15.58 -12.54
CA ALA A 372 -14.26 -15.25 -13.66
C ALA A 372 -12.86 -15.92 -13.57
N GLN A 373 -12.68 -16.94 -12.73
CA GLN A 373 -11.40 -17.65 -12.59
C GLN A 373 -10.90 -18.17 -13.95
N GLY A 374 -9.64 -17.84 -14.27
CA GLY A 374 -9.01 -18.18 -15.54
C GLY A 374 -9.49 -17.32 -16.73
N ARG A 375 -10.41 -16.35 -16.52
CA ARG A 375 -10.98 -15.46 -17.55
C ARG A 375 -11.00 -14.00 -17.15
N LEU A 376 -10.18 -13.59 -16.18
CA LEU A 376 -10.13 -12.23 -15.66
C LEU A 376 -9.85 -11.17 -16.74
N ALA A 377 -8.98 -11.49 -17.72
CA ALA A 377 -8.71 -10.58 -18.82
C ALA A 377 -9.96 -10.37 -19.71
N GLN A 378 -10.71 -11.45 -19.99
CA GLN A 378 -11.99 -11.36 -20.71
C GLN A 378 -13.02 -10.57 -19.91
N ALA A 379 -13.13 -10.82 -18.60
CA ALA A 379 -14.04 -10.10 -17.72
C ALA A 379 -13.79 -8.58 -17.76
N ARG A 380 -12.55 -8.16 -17.65
CA ARG A 380 -12.16 -6.74 -17.72
C ARG A 380 -12.50 -6.10 -19.06
N LYS A 381 -12.26 -6.80 -20.17
CA LYS A 381 -12.66 -6.32 -21.51
C LYS A 381 -14.18 -6.11 -21.61
N LEU A 382 -14.96 -7.03 -21.05
CA LEU A 382 -16.43 -6.89 -21.03
C LEU A 382 -16.87 -5.72 -20.14
N GLN A 383 -16.26 -5.53 -18.98
CA GLN A 383 -16.51 -4.40 -18.10
C GLN A 383 -16.18 -3.07 -18.78
N GLU A 384 -15.04 -2.99 -19.48
CA GLU A 384 -14.62 -1.80 -20.20
C GLU A 384 -15.61 -1.46 -21.34
N ALA A 385 -15.94 -2.45 -22.17
CA ALA A 385 -16.89 -2.26 -23.25
C ALA A 385 -18.28 -1.85 -22.73
N TRP A 386 -18.72 -2.44 -21.63
CA TRP A 386 -19.97 -2.09 -20.97
C TRP A 386 -19.96 -0.63 -20.48
N LEU A 387 -18.89 -0.18 -19.82
CA LEU A 387 -18.80 1.19 -19.31
C LEU A 387 -18.68 2.21 -20.44
N VAL A 388 -17.93 1.91 -21.50
CA VAL A 388 -17.87 2.73 -22.70
C VAL A 388 -19.26 2.91 -23.29
N GLN A 389 -19.99 1.82 -23.49
CA GLN A 389 -21.38 1.89 -24.00
C GLN A 389 -22.29 2.72 -23.10
N LEU A 390 -22.18 2.55 -21.78
CA LEU A 390 -22.95 3.33 -20.81
C LEU A 390 -22.68 4.83 -20.95
N VAL A 391 -21.40 5.22 -21.03
CA VAL A 391 -20.98 6.61 -21.18
C VAL A 391 -21.50 7.20 -22.52
N GLU A 392 -21.40 6.47 -23.62
CA GLU A 392 -21.91 6.91 -24.91
C GLU A 392 -23.44 7.10 -24.91
N GLN A 393 -24.19 6.22 -24.24
CA GLN A 393 -25.65 6.34 -24.09
C GLN A 393 -26.08 7.59 -23.31
N HIS A 394 -25.13 8.19 -22.53
CA HIS A 394 -25.36 9.41 -21.74
C HIS A 394 -24.63 10.63 -22.33
N GLY A 395 -24.48 10.66 -23.65
CA GLY A 395 -23.98 11.80 -24.41
C GLY A 395 -22.45 11.86 -24.56
N GLY A 396 -21.76 10.77 -24.22
CA GLY A 396 -20.32 10.65 -24.32
C GLY A 396 -19.55 11.12 -23.08
N PRO A 397 -18.22 10.93 -23.07
CA PRO A 397 -17.38 11.30 -21.95
C PRO A 397 -17.26 12.81 -21.79
N ARG A 398 -17.23 13.26 -20.52
CA ARG A 398 -16.91 14.65 -20.14
C ARG A 398 -15.68 14.60 -19.24
N PRO A 399 -14.46 14.64 -19.80
CA PRO A 399 -13.23 14.66 -18.99
C PRO A 399 -13.22 15.82 -17.99
N GLY A 400 -12.92 15.50 -16.74
CA GLY A 400 -12.75 16.47 -15.66
C GLY A 400 -11.28 16.75 -15.37
N GLU A 401 -11.03 17.37 -14.23
CA GLU A 401 -9.66 17.57 -13.73
C GLU A 401 -9.09 16.24 -13.21
N CYS A 402 -7.81 16.04 -13.46
CA CYS A 402 -7.12 14.82 -13.01
C CYS A 402 -6.90 14.74 -11.48
N GLY A 403 -7.10 15.86 -10.78
CA GLY A 403 -6.73 15.93 -9.37
C GLY A 403 -5.21 15.92 -9.15
N ALA A 404 -4.78 15.70 -7.91
CA ALA A 404 -3.38 15.64 -7.55
C ALA A 404 -2.70 14.36 -8.09
N PRO A 405 -1.43 14.41 -8.50
CA PRO A 405 -0.72 13.23 -8.94
C PRO A 405 -0.55 12.20 -7.81
N VAL A 406 -0.41 10.93 -8.17
CA VAL A 406 -0.03 9.87 -7.22
C VAL A 406 1.44 10.06 -6.85
N VAL A 407 1.69 10.45 -5.61
CA VAL A 407 3.04 10.77 -5.14
C VAL A 407 3.79 9.54 -4.64
N GLU A 408 5.11 9.54 -4.74
CA GLU A 408 5.98 8.48 -4.21
C GLU A 408 5.98 8.46 -2.67
N ALA A 409 6.50 7.39 -2.09
CA ALA A 409 6.44 7.19 -0.63
C ALA A 409 7.20 8.26 0.17
N ASP A 410 8.29 8.77 -0.39
CA ASP A 410 9.12 9.80 0.22
C ASP A 410 8.60 11.23 0.00
N GLU A 411 7.75 11.44 -1.02
CA GLU A 411 7.19 12.75 -1.33
C GLU A 411 6.14 13.16 -0.31
N GLY A 412 6.26 14.35 0.24
CA GLY A 412 5.40 14.85 1.31
C GLY A 412 5.73 14.30 2.70
N SER A 413 6.69 13.38 2.84
CA SER A 413 7.22 12.97 4.14
C SER A 413 8.25 13.99 4.65
N VAL A 414 8.35 14.07 6.00
CA VAL A 414 9.26 15.02 6.67
C VAL A 414 10.10 14.29 7.70
N ILE A 415 11.40 14.65 7.79
CA ILE A 415 12.26 14.21 8.89
C ILE A 415 12.52 15.37 9.82
N ILE A 416 12.16 15.20 11.08
CA ILE A 416 12.35 16.15 12.15
C ILE A 416 13.53 15.68 12.99
N LYS A 417 14.66 16.38 12.91
CA LYS A 417 15.84 16.13 13.77
C LYS A 417 15.55 16.72 15.16
N VAL A 418 15.60 15.89 16.19
CA VAL A 418 15.28 16.28 17.58
C VAL A 418 16.58 16.41 18.39
N ALA A 419 17.49 15.46 18.27
CA ALA A 419 18.79 15.54 18.91
C ALA A 419 19.65 16.65 18.30
N GLN A 420 20.44 17.30 19.14
CA GLN A 420 21.40 18.31 18.72
C GLN A 420 22.79 17.89 19.21
N PRO A 421 23.80 17.83 18.32
CA PRO A 421 25.18 17.68 18.76
C PRO A 421 25.54 18.84 19.70
N PRO A 422 26.31 18.59 20.77
CA PRO A 422 26.76 19.66 21.62
C PRO A 422 27.53 20.69 20.80
N ALA A 423 27.28 21.98 21.08
CA ALA A 423 28.00 23.05 20.39
C ALA A 423 29.50 22.83 20.49
N SER A 424 30.19 22.87 19.36
CA SER A 424 31.66 22.80 19.35
C SER A 424 32.18 23.91 20.26
N ARG A 425 32.84 23.54 21.37
CA ARG A 425 33.52 24.52 22.18
C ARG A 425 34.50 25.23 21.24
N GLY A 426 34.25 26.50 20.97
CA GLY A 426 35.11 27.35 20.17
C GLY A 426 36.55 27.22 20.69
N ALA A 427 37.49 27.01 19.79
CA ALA A 427 38.89 27.00 20.11
C ALA A 427 39.16 28.28 20.92
N GLY A 428 39.47 28.12 22.22
CA GLY A 428 39.73 29.22 23.10
C GLY A 428 40.82 30.10 22.48
N SER A 429 40.50 31.37 22.30
CA SER A 429 41.48 32.38 21.95
C SER A 429 42.54 32.36 23.07
N ALA A 430 43.68 31.81 22.73
CA ALA A 430 44.88 31.96 23.58
C ALA A 430 45.23 33.44 23.59
N THR A 431 44.73 34.16 24.59
CA THR A 431 45.26 35.48 24.95
C THR A 431 46.73 35.28 25.35
N LYS A 432 47.64 35.63 24.43
CA LYS A 432 49.03 35.84 24.73
C LYS A 432 49.11 36.95 25.77
N GLY A 433 49.40 36.57 27.03
CA GLY A 433 49.86 37.49 28.06
C GLY A 433 51.20 38.08 27.64
N GLY A 434 51.17 39.32 27.19
CA GLY A 434 52.39 40.11 27.02
C GLY A 434 52.90 40.55 28.38
N ASN A 435 53.99 39.94 28.87
CA ASN A 435 54.85 40.52 29.89
C ASN A 435 55.59 41.71 29.28
N GLY A 436 55.24 42.88 29.73
CA GLY A 436 55.98 44.10 29.53
C GLY A 436 56.57 44.54 30.88
N ALA A 437 57.82 44.18 31.13
CA ALA A 437 58.57 44.73 32.22
C ALA A 437 59.36 45.97 31.77
N GLY A 438 59.40 46.99 32.64
CA GLY A 438 60.59 47.77 32.83
C GLY A 438 60.62 49.22 32.34
N HIS A 439 60.78 50.09 33.29
CA HIS A 439 61.23 51.42 33.44
C HIS A 439 60.23 52.55 33.51
#